data_54e2b31adf62be71e66e5d7dda6d4794
#
_entry.id   54e2b31adf62be71e66e5d7dda6d4794
#
_cell.length_a   1.000
_cell.length_b   1.000
_cell.length_c   1.000
_cell.angle_alpha   90.00
_cell.angle_beta   90.00
_cell.angle_gamma   90.00
#
_symmetry.space_group_name_H-M   'P 1'
#
loop_
_entity.id
_entity.type
_entity.pdbx_description
1 polymer ?
#
loop_
_entity_poly.entity_id
_entity_poly.type
_entity_poly.pdbx_seq_one_letter_code
_entity_poly.pdbx_strand_id
1 'polypeptide(L)'
;MQSDSNPAITIRRLIDGYQVSQAIHVAATLGIADLLAKGSRTADALAADTGTHAPTLYRLLRALASVEILREGNGRTFELAPLGQQLRADTAGSMAGWAAFIGSPGYWQAWGGLLHSVRTGENAFQHVHGADVWSYRASRPEESALFDRAMTALSRQASAALLAACDFGRFRTVVDVGGGTGALLAAVLTAHPGLQGILFDQPHVVAAAGAFMQRAGVSDRARIVGGSFFDEVPEGADAYVLRSVVHDWDDVDGVRILATVRKAMAADGCVLLVERVIAPPNEGRDAKFSDLNMLVAPGGRERTREEFEALLGPAGLRVAAVIDAGAFGVIEAVTR
;
A
#
# COMPACT_ATOMS: atom_id res chain seq x y z
N MET A 1 9.64 26.58 0.95
CA MET A 1 10.75 26.19 0.04
C MET A 1 10.90 27.28 -1.01
N GLN A 2 11.99 28.04 -0.98
CA GLN A 2 12.34 28.92 -2.08
C GLN A 2 12.58 28.05 -3.32
N SER A 3 11.87 28.32 -4.42
CA SER A 3 12.12 27.67 -5.70
C SER A 3 13.50 28.12 -6.19
N ASP A 4 14.52 27.28 -6.00
CA ASP A 4 15.77 27.42 -6.73
C ASP A 4 15.43 27.32 -8.22
N SER A 5 15.48 28.47 -8.90
CA SER A 5 15.12 28.61 -10.31
C SER A 5 16.12 27.96 -11.28
N ASN A 6 17.15 27.26 -10.78
CA ASN A 6 18.14 26.59 -11.60
C ASN A 6 17.72 25.14 -11.90
N PRO A 7 17.35 24.82 -13.15
CA PRO A 7 16.94 23.47 -13.52
C PRO A 7 17.98 22.38 -13.22
N ALA A 8 19.28 22.69 -13.28
CA ALA A 8 20.35 21.74 -12.99
C ALA A 8 20.38 21.36 -11.50
N ILE A 9 20.07 22.28 -10.60
CA ILE A 9 19.97 21.99 -9.16
C ILE A 9 18.72 21.13 -8.90
N THR A 10 17.61 21.46 -9.53
CA THR A 10 16.35 20.72 -9.38
C THR A 10 16.48 19.27 -9.85
N ILE A 11 17.03 19.05 -11.06
CA ILE A 11 17.22 17.68 -11.58
C ILE A 11 18.21 16.88 -10.72
N ARG A 12 19.29 17.51 -10.22
CA ARG A 12 20.23 16.87 -9.30
C ARG A 12 19.52 16.40 -8.01
N ARG A 13 18.68 17.23 -7.40
CA ARG A 13 17.88 16.84 -6.21
C ARG A 13 16.98 15.64 -6.49
N LEU A 14 16.38 15.59 -7.67
CA LEU A 14 15.56 14.42 -8.08
C LEU A 14 16.42 13.16 -8.23
N ILE A 15 17.61 13.27 -8.86
CA ILE A 15 18.55 12.16 -9.01
C ILE A 15 19.02 11.66 -7.64
N ASP A 16 19.38 12.57 -6.73
CA ASP A 16 19.88 12.25 -5.39
C ASP A 16 18.76 11.82 -4.40
N GLY A 17 17.49 11.85 -4.82
CA GLY A 17 16.33 11.48 -4.00
C GLY A 17 16.39 10.08 -3.40
N TYR A 18 17.10 9.15 -4.04
CA TYR A 18 17.33 7.79 -3.52
C TYR A 18 18.09 7.79 -2.18
N GLN A 19 18.98 8.77 -1.94
CA GLN A 19 19.72 8.91 -0.67
C GLN A 19 18.77 9.25 0.48
N VAL A 20 17.81 10.15 0.24
CA VAL A 20 16.79 10.52 1.23
C VAL A 20 15.89 9.33 1.53
N SER A 21 15.44 8.60 0.51
CA SER A 21 14.63 7.40 0.68
C SER A 21 15.33 6.34 1.53
N GLN A 22 16.62 6.07 1.26
CA GLN A 22 17.41 5.11 2.04
C GLN A 22 17.70 5.59 3.47
N ALA A 23 17.94 6.86 3.68
CA ALA A 23 18.12 7.41 5.02
C ALA A 23 16.84 7.26 5.88
N ILE A 24 15.66 7.51 5.29
CA ILE A 24 14.36 7.32 5.95
C ILE A 24 14.12 5.84 6.22
N HIS A 25 14.42 4.95 5.28
CA HIS A 25 14.34 3.50 5.47
C HIS A 25 15.14 3.02 6.68
N VAL A 26 16.40 3.42 6.77
CA VAL A 26 17.27 3.04 7.91
C VAL A 26 16.71 3.57 9.23
N ALA A 27 16.26 4.82 9.27
CA ALA A 27 15.66 5.40 10.48
C ALA A 27 14.37 4.67 10.91
N ALA A 28 13.51 4.29 9.95
CA ALA A 28 12.29 3.51 10.21
C ALA A 28 12.60 2.09 10.70
N THR A 29 13.59 1.44 10.08
CA THR A 29 14.06 0.10 10.47
C THR A 29 14.64 0.07 11.89
N LEU A 30 15.35 1.12 12.27
CA LEU A 30 15.94 1.28 13.63
C LEU A 30 14.92 1.81 14.66
N GLY A 31 13.70 2.17 14.27
CA GLY A 31 12.68 2.71 15.17
C GLY A 31 13.06 4.08 15.77
N ILE A 32 13.86 4.89 15.08
CA ILE A 32 14.35 6.18 15.58
C ILE A 32 13.21 7.10 16.00
N ALA A 33 12.12 7.13 15.23
CA ALA A 33 10.97 7.99 15.54
C ALA A 33 10.28 7.58 16.86
N ASP A 34 10.13 6.28 17.10
CA ASP A 34 9.53 5.78 18.35
C ASP A 34 10.43 6.05 19.57
N LEU A 35 11.76 5.95 19.41
CA LEU A 35 12.72 6.29 20.45
C LEU A 35 12.69 7.79 20.81
N LEU A 36 12.37 8.65 19.83
CA LEU A 36 12.25 10.11 20.00
C LEU A 36 10.84 10.56 20.40
N ALA A 37 9.86 9.66 20.42
CA ALA A 37 8.46 10.00 20.72
C ALA A 37 8.27 10.66 22.12
N LYS A 38 9.16 10.35 23.06
CA LYS A 38 9.12 10.87 24.44
C LYS A 38 9.97 12.11 24.68
N GLY A 39 10.61 12.64 23.65
CA GLY A 39 11.44 13.84 23.73
C GLY A 39 12.82 13.70 23.10
N SER A 40 13.60 14.77 23.21
CA SER A 40 14.93 14.87 22.64
C SER A 40 15.92 13.89 23.25
N ARG A 41 16.79 13.29 22.42
CA ARG A 41 17.83 12.35 22.84
C ARG A 41 19.16 12.60 22.09
N THR A 42 20.26 12.27 22.73
CA THR A 42 21.58 12.37 22.09
C THR A 42 21.79 11.25 21.08
N ALA A 43 22.64 11.50 20.07
CA ALA A 43 23.00 10.46 19.09
C ALA A 43 23.64 9.24 19.75
N ASP A 44 24.44 9.44 20.81
CA ASP A 44 25.08 8.36 21.56
C ASP A 44 24.05 7.48 22.30
N ALA A 45 23.02 8.10 22.91
CA ALA A 45 21.93 7.36 23.55
C ALA A 45 21.09 6.56 22.55
N LEU A 46 20.80 7.15 21.38
CA LEU A 46 20.08 6.44 20.30
C LEU A 46 20.93 5.29 19.75
N ALA A 47 22.25 5.48 19.61
CA ALA A 47 23.15 4.42 19.16
C ALA A 47 23.21 3.24 20.14
N ALA A 48 23.23 3.52 21.44
CA ALA A 48 23.18 2.49 22.46
C ALA A 48 21.91 1.66 22.41
N ASP A 49 20.72 2.31 22.25
CA ASP A 49 19.42 1.63 22.18
C ASP A 49 19.26 0.79 20.89
N THR A 50 19.84 1.26 19.78
CA THR A 50 19.72 0.60 18.47
C THR A 50 20.85 -0.39 18.17
N GLY A 51 21.86 -0.47 19.04
CA GLY A 51 23.05 -1.29 18.81
C GLY A 51 23.89 -0.83 17.61
N THR A 52 23.87 0.47 17.28
CA THR A 52 24.54 1.02 16.11
C THR A 52 25.85 1.75 16.49
N HIS A 53 26.70 1.98 15.48
CA HIS A 53 27.93 2.75 15.64
C HIS A 53 27.62 4.26 15.77
N ALA A 54 27.80 4.84 16.94
CA ALA A 54 27.39 6.19 17.29
C ALA A 54 27.88 7.29 16.30
N PRO A 55 29.16 7.34 15.87
CA PRO A 55 29.60 8.33 14.89
C PRO A 55 28.89 8.23 13.55
N THR A 56 28.53 7.02 13.10
CA THR A 56 27.84 6.80 11.83
C THR A 56 26.34 7.13 11.96
N LEU A 57 25.71 6.72 13.05
CA LEU A 57 24.32 7.11 13.33
C LEU A 57 24.18 8.63 13.38
N TYR A 58 25.09 9.35 14.06
CA TYR A 58 25.09 10.81 14.08
C TYR A 58 25.07 11.43 12.67
N ARG A 59 25.83 10.87 11.71
CA ARG A 59 25.82 11.34 10.30
C ARG A 59 24.46 11.14 9.64
N LEU A 60 23.80 9.99 9.87
CA LEU A 60 22.45 9.71 9.39
C LEU A 60 21.44 10.72 9.97
N LEU A 61 21.47 10.92 11.29
CA LEU A 61 20.52 11.82 11.97
C LEU A 61 20.66 13.27 11.47
N ARG A 62 21.88 13.76 11.23
CA ARG A 62 22.12 15.07 10.64
C ARG A 62 21.55 15.20 9.22
N ALA A 63 21.71 14.15 8.40
CA ALA A 63 21.14 14.13 7.05
C ALA A 63 19.61 14.20 7.12
N LEU A 64 18.98 13.45 8.03
CA LEU A 64 17.53 13.50 8.25
C LEU A 64 17.05 14.85 8.81
N ALA A 65 17.88 15.53 9.61
CA ALA A 65 17.57 16.88 10.08
C ALA A 65 17.60 17.91 8.93
N SER A 66 18.48 17.74 7.94
CA SER A 66 18.56 18.64 6.78
C SER A 66 17.35 18.54 5.83
N VAL A 67 16.55 17.50 5.97
CA VAL A 67 15.29 17.28 5.19
C VAL A 67 14.04 17.32 6.09
N GLU A 68 14.14 17.98 7.25
CA GLU A 68 13.04 18.29 8.16
C GLU A 68 12.33 17.03 8.75
N ILE A 69 12.96 15.87 8.74
CA ILE A 69 12.49 14.68 9.45
C ILE A 69 12.79 14.80 10.94
N LEU A 70 13.99 15.30 11.27
CA LEU A 70 14.45 15.55 12.63
C LEU A 70 14.83 17.03 12.79
N ARG A 71 15.00 17.45 14.05
CA ARG A 71 15.62 18.70 14.41
C ARG A 71 16.84 18.41 15.29
N GLU A 72 17.99 18.92 14.89
CA GLU A 72 19.22 18.85 15.70
C GLU A 72 19.31 20.03 16.67
N GLY A 73 19.59 19.73 17.94
CA GLY A 73 19.83 20.70 19.00
C GLY A 73 21.29 20.69 19.48
N ASN A 74 21.56 21.46 20.51
CA ASN A 74 22.90 21.51 21.13
C ASN A 74 23.31 20.14 21.68
N GLY A 75 24.64 19.87 21.71
CA GLY A 75 25.15 18.62 22.30
C GLY A 75 24.81 17.37 21.50
N ARG A 76 24.60 17.47 20.19
CA ARG A 76 24.21 16.35 19.30
C ARG A 76 22.88 15.70 19.73
N THR A 77 21.95 16.49 20.25
CA THR A 77 20.60 16.03 20.57
C THR A 77 19.70 16.12 19.35
N PHE A 78 18.74 15.21 19.25
CA PHE A 78 17.76 15.16 18.16
C PHE A 78 16.35 15.03 18.74
N GLU A 79 15.39 15.66 18.08
CA GLU A 79 13.96 15.53 18.31
C GLU A 79 13.21 15.36 16.97
N LEU A 80 11.96 14.89 17.04
CA LEU A 80 11.13 14.77 15.85
C LEU A 80 10.68 16.14 15.36
N ALA A 81 10.91 16.42 14.09
CA ALA A 81 10.21 17.49 13.37
C ALA A 81 8.79 17.04 12.98
N PRO A 82 7.89 17.94 12.54
CA PRO A 82 6.53 17.56 12.15
C PRO A 82 6.45 16.41 11.13
N LEU A 83 7.32 16.38 10.10
CA LEU A 83 7.39 15.27 9.16
C LEU A 83 7.80 13.96 9.84
N GLY A 84 8.74 13.99 10.76
CA GLY A 84 9.22 12.82 11.49
C GLY A 84 8.16 12.16 12.36
N GLN A 85 7.12 12.90 12.80
CA GLN A 85 6.01 12.31 13.53
C GLN A 85 5.28 11.24 12.71
N GLN A 86 5.28 11.35 11.37
CA GLN A 86 4.67 10.36 10.48
C GLN A 86 5.43 9.03 10.40
N LEU A 87 6.65 8.96 10.98
CA LEU A 87 7.43 7.74 11.08
C LEU A 87 7.28 7.02 12.44
N ARG A 88 6.43 7.49 13.34
CA ARG A 88 6.10 6.80 14.58
C ARG A 88 5.10 5.68 14.31
N ALA A 89 5.29 4.53 14.94
CA ALA A 89 4.40 3.37 14.77
C ALA A 89 2.98 3.59 15.32
N ASP A 90 2.84 4.46 16.34
CA ASP A 90 1.58 4.77 17.03
C ASP A 90 0.79 5.93 16.39
N THR A 91 1.32 6.58 15.37
CA THR A 91 0.65 7.69 14.67
C THR A 91 -0.41 7.16 13.70
N ALA A 92 -1.59 7.77 13.72
CA ALA A 92 -2.61 7.50 12.71
C ALA A 92 -2.08 7.86 11.30
N GLY A 93 -2.15 6.91 10.37
CA GLY A 93 -1.58 7.10 9.03
C GLY A 93 -0.05 7.01 8.97
N SER A 94 0.58 6.33 9.95
CA SER A 94 2.03 6.12 10.00
C SER A 94 2.59 5.60 8.69
N MET A 95 3.71 6.18 8.25
CA MET A 95 4.49 5.75 7.09
C MET A 95 5.68 4.86 7.48
N ALA A 96 5.85 4.50 8.76
CA ALA A 96 6.98 3.70 9.22
C ALA A 96 7.07 2.34 8.51
N GLY A 97 5.94 1.63 8.40
CA GLY A 97 5.88 0.34 7.70
C GLY A 97 6.26 0.45 6.22
N TRP A 98 5.73 1.46 5.52
CA TRP A 98 6.07 1.72 4.12
C TRP A 98 7.55 2.08 3.95
N ALA A 99 8.08 2.98 4.79
CA ALA A 99 9.49 3.38 4.76
C ALA A 99 10.44 2.19 5.01
N ALA A 100 10.10 1.32 5.96
CA ALA A 100 10.88 0.11 6.23
C ALA A 100 10.83 -0.88 5.05
N PHE A 101 9.67 -1.02 4.38
CA PHE A 101 9.50 -1.93 3.26
C PHE A 101 10.18 -1.45 1.98
N ILE A 102 9.94 -0.18 1.56
CA ILE A 102 10.37 0.31 0.23
C ILE A 102 11.90 0.34 0.07
N GLY A 103 12.63 0.49 1.16
CA GLY A 103 14.09 0.48 1.16
C GLY A 103 14.71 -0.89 1.46
N SER A 104 13.90 -1.94 1.68
CA SER A 104 14.39 -3.29 1.96
C SER A 104 15.24 -3.83 0.79
N PRO A 105 16.24 -4.67 1.08
CA PRO A 105 17.18 -5.13 0.04
C PRO A 105 16.48 -5.77 -1.17
N GLY A 106 15.49 -6.61 -0.96
CA GLY A 106 14.78 -7.28 -2.05
C GLY A 106 14.07 -6.29 -2.97
N TYR A 107 13.34 -5.33 -2.38
CA TYR A 107 12.61 -4.34 -3.14
C TYR A 107 13.52 -3.31 -3.82
N TRP A 108 14.56 -2.89 -3.11
CA TRP A 108 15.56 -1.93 -3.61
C TRP A 108 16.33 -2.44 -4.82
N GLN A 109 16.74 -3.73 -4.79
CA GLN A 109 17.44 -4.37 -5.91
C GLN A 109 16.55 -4.46 -7.15
N ALA A 110 15.26 -4.75 -6.99
CA ALA A 110 14.32 -4.80 -8.09
C ALA A 110 14.21 -3.44 -8.81
N TRP A 111 14.16 -2.32 -8.08
CA TRP A 111 14.19 -0.98 -8.66
C TRP A 111 15.48 -0.68 -9.43
N GLY A 112 16.61 -1.24 -9.02
CA GLY A 112 17.87 -1.20 -9.80
C GLY A 112 17.76 -1.91 -11.14
N GLY A 113 16.81 -2.81 -11.31
CA GLY A 113 16.49 -3.53 -12.55
C GLY A 113 15.53 -2.81 -13.50
N LEU A 114 15.04 -1.61 -13.20
CA LEU A 114 14.05 -0.89 -14.03
C LEU A 114 14.46 -0.77 -15.50
N LEU A 115 15.76 -0.60 -15.80
CA LEU A 115 16.23 -0.52 -17.19
C LEU A 115 15.96 -1.83 -17.96
N HIS A 116 16.06 -2.99 -17.29
CA HIS A 116 15.69 -4.27 -17.89
C HIS A 116 14.20 -4.25 -18.29
N SER A 117 13.31 -3.91 -17.35
CA SER A 117 11.87 -3.84 -17.65
C SER A 117 11.53 -2.91 -18.80
N VAL A 118 12.14 -1.71 -18.85
CA VAL A 118 11.89 -0.75 -19.93
C VAL A 118 12.36 -1.26 -21.29
N ARG A 119 13.41 -2.09 -21.34
CA ARG A 119 13.94 -2.65 -22.58
C ARG A 119 13.19 -3.89 -23.07
N THR A 120 12.68 -4.70 -22.16
CA THR A 120 12.16 -6.03 -22.47
C THR A 120 10.65 -6.17 -22.26
N GLY A 121 10.05 -5.32 -21.44
CA GLY A 121 8.69 -5.48 -20.93
C GLY A 121 8.56 -6.50 -19.80
N GLU A 122 9.66 -7.17 -19.42
CA GLU A 122 9.65 -8.17 -18.34
C GLU A 122 9.75 -7.54 -16.96
N ASN A 123 9.25 -8.23 -15.96
CA ASN A 123 9.26 -7.80 -14.57
C ASN A 123 10.67 -7.77 -13.98
N ALA A 124 11.09 -6.62 -13.44
CA ALA A 124 12.44 -6.46 -12.88
C ALA A 124 12.66 -7.30 -11.62
N PHE A 125 11.65 -7.46 -10.77
CA PHE A 125 11.77 -8.25 -9.54
C PHE A 125 12.07 -9.71 -9.87
N GLN A 126 11.30 -10.29 -10.80
CA GLN A 126 11.51 -11.66 -11.25
C GLN A 126 12.87 -11.83 -11.94
N HIS A 127 13.28 -10.86 -12.76
CA HIS A 127 14.61 -10.87 -13.39
C HIS A 127 15.75 -10.89 -12.37
N VAL A 128 15.66 -10.06 -11.32
CA VAL A 128 16.72 -9.92 -10.30
C VAL A 128 16.74 -11.10 -9.33
N HIS A 129 15.57 -11.60 -8.92
CA HIS A 129 15.45 -12.59 -7.86
C HIS A 129 15.17 -14.02 -8.32
N GLY A 130 14.88 -14.23 -9.62
CA GLY A 130 14.54 -15.54 -10.19
C GLY A 130 13.19 -16.12 -9.75
N ALA A 131 12.35 -15.30 -9.12
CA ALA A 131 11.02 -15.66 -8.65
C ALA A 131 10.10 -14.45 -8.69
N ASP A 132 8.80 -14.68 -8.88
CA ASP A 132 7.82 -13.61 -8.70
C ASP A 132 7.76 -13.12 -7.24
N VAL A 133 7.18 -11.94 -7.04
CA VAL A 133 7.16 -11.29 -5.74
C VAL A 133 6.38 -12.08 -4.67
N TRP A 134 5.37 -12.84 -5.07
CA TRP A 134 4.53 -13.61 -4.16
C TRP A 134 5.25 -14.87 -3.68
N SER A 135 5.82 -15.64 -4.61
CA SER A 135 6.66 -16.83 -4.32
C SER A 135 7.90 -16.45 -3.49
N TYR A 136 8.52 -15.29 -3.80
CA TYR A 136 9.65 -14.77 -3.05
C TYR A 136 9.29 -14.50 -1.59
N ARG A 137 8.16 -13.84 -1.31
CA ARG A 137 7.67 -13.55 0.05
C ARG A 137 7.21 -14.80 0.77
N ALA A 138 6.50 -15.72 0.10
CA ALA A 138 6.05 -16.97 0.69
C ALA A 138 7.20 -17.82 1.26
N SER A 139 8.40 -17.75 0.65
CA SER A 139 9.60 -18.41 1.11
C SER A 139 10.41 -17.63 2.16
N ARG A 140 10.01 -16.39 2.51
CA ARG A 140 10.72 -15.46 3.42
C ARG A 140 9.74 -14.79 4.40
N PRO A 141 9.46 -15.42 5.55
CA PRO A 141 8.46 -14.92 6.51
C PRO A 141 8.73 -13.49 7.02
N GLU A 142 9.98 -13.09 7.16
CA GLU A 142 10.34 -11.72 7.59
C GLU A 142 9.99 -10.68 6.53
N GLU A 143 10.25 -10.97 5.25
CA GLU A 143 9.89 -10.11 4.12
C GLU A 143 8.36 -10.03 3.96
N SER A 144 7.65 -11.16 4.11
CA SER A 144 6.19 -11.20 4.11
C SER A 144 5.62 -10.31 5.23
N ALA A 145 6.11 -10.48 6.47
CA ALA A 145 5.66 -9.68 7.59
C ALA A 145 5.96 -8.18 7.44
N LEU A 146 7.08 -7.84 6.79
CA LEU A 146 7.43 -6.44 6.48
C LEU A 146 6.44 -5.84 5.47
N PHE A 147 6.14 -6.58 4.40
CA PHE A 147 5.13 -6.20 3.41
C PHE A 147 3.74 -6.04 4.03
N ASP A 148 3.29 -7.00 4.84
CA ASP A 148 1.97 -6.97 5.48
C ASP A 148 1.82 -5.75 6.41
N ARG A 149 2.87 -5.39 7.14
CA ARG A 149 2.89 -4.16 7.95
C ARG A 149 2.78 -2.91 7.11
N ALA A 150 3.51 -2.86 5.98
CA ALA A 150 3.46 -1.73 5.06
C ALA A 150 2.06 -1.57 4.45
N MET A 151 1.47 -2.65 3.95
CA MET A 151 0.12 -2.64 3.37
C MET A 151 -0.96 -2.29 4.40
N THR A 152 -0.84 -2.79 5.62
CA THR A 152 -1.76 -2.45 6.71
C THR A 152 -1.71 -0.94 7.04
N ALA A 153 -0.51 -0.34 7.07
CA ALA A 153 -0.34 1.09 7.31
C ALA A 153 -0.99 1.94 6.20
N LEU A 154 -0.70 1.61 4.93
CA LEU A 154 -1.31 2.29 3.77
C LEU A 154 -2.84 2.10 3.73
N SER A 155 -3.34 0.92 4.11
CA SER A 155 -4.77 0.62 4.19
C SER A 155 -5.49 1.53 5.17
N ARG A 156 -4.93 1.73 6.36
CA ARG A 156 -5.53 2.61 7.39
C ARG A 156 -5.63 4.05 6.91
N GLN A 157 -4.61 4.54 6.21
CA GLN A 157 -4.60 5.90 5.68
C GLN A 157 -5.69 6.11 4.62
N ALA A 158 -5.88 5.12 3.72
CA ALA A 158 -6.85 5.21 2.63
C ALA A 158 -8.30 4.96 3.08
N SER A 159 -8.52 4.20 4.16
CA SER A 159 -9.87 3.80 4.59
C SER A 159 -10.77 4.98 4.94
N ALA A 160 -10.24 6.02 5.58
CA ALA A 160 -11.04 7.21 5.95
C ALA A 160 -11.58 7.94 4.71
N ALA A 161 -10.74 8.14 3.68
CA ALA A 161 -11.16 8.77 2.43
C ALA A 161 -12.17 7.91 1.67
N LEU A 162 -11.98 6.60 1.65
CA LEU A 162 -12.91 5.65 1.02
C LEU A 162 -14.28 5.65 1.71
N LEU A 163 -14.32 5.62 3.04
CA LEU A 163 -15.56 5.66 3.82
C LEU A 163 -16.32 7.00 3.66
N ALA A 164 -15.58 8.09 3.44
CA ALA A 164 -16.20 9.39 3.15
C ALA A 164 -16.75 9.47 1.70
N ALA A 165 -16.12 8.77 0.76
CA ALA A 165 -16.48 8.80 -0.66
C ALA A 165 -17.59 7.80 -1.03
N CYS A 166 -17.66 6.65 -0.34
CA CYS A 166 -18.58 5.56 -0.64
C CYS A 166 -19.58 5.33 0.49
N ASP A 167 -20.86 5.34 0.16
CA ASP A 167 -21.92 4.92 1.07
C ASP A 167 -21.99 3.38 1.11
N PHE A 168 -21.31 2.79 2.08
CA PHE A 168 -21.40 1.35 2.35
C PHE A 168 -22.70 0.96 3.06
N GLY A 169 -23.44 1.91 3.65
CA GLY A 169 -24.70 1.68 4.34
C GLY A 169 -25.83 1.17 3.43
N ARG A 170 -25.69 1.32 2.12
CA ARG A 170 -26.64 0.81 1.13
C ARG A 170 -26.57 -0.72 0.92
N PHE A 171 -25.51 -1.38 1.43
CA PHE A 171 -25.29 -2.82 1.30
C PHE A 171 -25.68 -3.58 2.57
N ARG A 172 -26.02 -4.84 2.44
CA ARG A 172 -26.24 -5.78 3.55
C ARG A 172 -24.99 -6.63 3.79
N THR A 173 -24.36 -7.08 2.71
CA THR A 173 -23.16 -7.93 2.76
C THR A 173 -22.10 -7.42 1.79
N VAL A 174 -20.89 -7.25 2.30
CA VAL A 174 -19.71 -6.85 1.53
C VAL A 174 -18.64 -7.95 1.61
N VAL A 175 -18.06 -8.31 0.47
CA VAL A 175 -16.85 -9.16 0.40
C VAL A 175 -15.64 -8.27 0.14
N ASP A 176 -14.64 -8.33 1.01
CA ASP A 176 -13.31 -7.72 0.82
C ASP A 176 -12.39 -8.77 0.19
N VAL A 177 -12.24 -8.70 -1.13
CA VAL A 177 -11.48 -9.67 -1.94
C VAL A 177 -10.02 -9.23 -2.02
N GLY A 178 -9.08 -10.10 -1.58
CA GLY A 178 -7.69 -9.72 -1.41
C GLY A 178 -7.51 -8.75 -0.23
N GLY A 179 -8.36 -8.87 0.81
CA GLY A 179 -8.45 -7.93 1.91
C GLY A 179 -7.32 -7.99 2.92
N GLY A 180 -6.34 -8.90 2.76
CA GLY A 180 -5.16 -9.00 3.61
C GLY A 180 -5.52 -9.31 5.06
N THR A 181 -5.06 -8.48 5.98
CA THR A 181 -5.38 -8.61 7.43
C THR A 181 -6.81 -8.18 7.79
N GLY A 182 -7.59 -7.66 6.83
CA GLY A 182 -8.97 -7.21 7.03
C GLY A 182 -9.10 -5.77 7.56
N ALA A 183 -8.07 -4.95 7.41
CA ALA A 183 -8.07 -3.58 7.94
C ALA A 183 -9.16 -2.70 7.32
N LEU A 184 -9.42 -2.83 6.01
CA LEU A 184 -10.49 -2.12 5.33
C LEU A 184 -11.85 -2.64 5.79
N LEU A 185 -12.06 -3.95 5.77
CA LEU A 185 -13.34 -4.54 6.19
C LEU A 185 -13.70 -4.16 7.62
N ALA A 186 -12.74 -4.20 8.54
CA ALA A 186 -12.97 -3.79 9.92
C ALA A 186 -13.40 -2.31 10.04
N ALA A 187 -12.79 -1.41 9.26
CA ALA A 187 -13.17 -0.01 9.22
C ALA A 187 -14.59 0.19 8.68
N VAL A 188 -14.95 -0.52 7.60
CA VAL A 188 -16.31 -0.50 7.01
C VAL A 188 -17.35 -1.02 8.01
N LEU A 189 -17.09 -2.16 8.64
CA LEU A 189 -18.02 -2.74 9.63
C LEU A 189 -18.17 -1.89 10.89
N THR A 190 -17.10 -1.20 11.30
CA THR A 190 -17.16 -0.27 12.43
C THR A 190 -18.03 0.94 12.12
N ALA A 191 -17.91 1.49 10.92
CA ALA A 191 -18.70 2.64 10.47
C ALA A 191 -20.18 2.29 10.20
N HIS A 192 -20.48 1.03 9.86
CA HIS A 192 -21.82 0.58 9.45
C HIS A 192 -22.27 -0.65 10.28
N PRO A 193 -22.89 -0.44 11.46
CA PRO A 193 -23.24 -1.53 12.39
C PRO A 193 -24.23 -2.58 11.85
N GLY A 194 -25.03 -2.25 10.84
CA GLY A 194 -25.99 -3.17 10.20
C GLY A 194 -25.39 -4.07 9.12
N LEU A 195 -24.13 -3.85 8.74
CA LEU A 195 -23.48 -4.54 7.63
C LEU A 195 -22.84 -5.86 8.07
N GLN A 196 -22.92 -6.88 7.23
CA GLN A 196 -22.16 -8.13 7.33
C GLN A 196 -20.97 -8.06 6.40
N GLY A 197 -19.84 -8.63 6.81
CA GLY A 197 -18.61 -8.63 6.02
C GLY A 197 -18.02 -10.02 5.82
N ILE A 198 -17.39 -10.22 4.68
CA ILE A 198 -16.62 -11.43 4.40
C ILE A 198 -15.23 -10.98 3.98
N LEU A 199 -14.21 -11.35 4.77
CA LEU A 199 -12.82 -11.21 4.38
C LEU A 199 -12.41 -12.43 3.56
N PHE A 200 -11.87 -12.19 2.37
CA PHE A 200 -11.38 -13.24 1.49
C PHE A 200 -9.96 -12.94 1.03
N ASP A 201 -9.04 -13.86 1.31
CA ASP A 201 -7.65 -13.82 0.85
C ASP A 201 -7.05 -15.22 0.92
N GLN A 202 -5.78 -15.38 0.53
CA GLN A 202 -5.09 -16.67 0.63
C GLN A 202 -5.10 -17.21 2.07
N PRO A 203 -5.20 -18.52 2.28
CA PRO A 203 -5.36 -19.12 3.62
C PRO A 203 -4.29 -18.70 4.63
N HIS A 204 -3.04 -18.56 4.19
CA HIS A 204 -1.94 -18.14 5.07
C HIS A 204 -2.00 -16.66 5.45
N VAL A 205 -2.59 -15.81 4.58
CA VAL A 205 -2.77 -14.36 4.82
C VAL A 205 -3.87 -14.13 5.86
N VAL A 206 -5.01 -14.79 5.71
CA VAL A 206 -6.16 -14.61 6.63
C VAL A 206 -5.99 -15.33 7.97
N ALA A 207 -4.97 -16.14 8.15
CA ALA A 207 -4.77 -16.90 9.38
C ALA A 207 -4.72 -16.04 10.66
N ALA A 208 -4.18 -14.83 10.57
CA ALA A 208 -4.10 -13.88 11.68
C ALA A 208 -5.28 -12.88 11.75
N ALA A 209 -6.18 -12.86 10.77
CA ALA A 209 -7.23 -11.85 10.66
C ALA A 209 -8.27 -11.92 11.79
N GLY A 210 -8.55 -13.11 12.34
CA GLY A 210 -9.52 -13.29 13.42
C GLY A 210 -9.20 -12.45 14.65
N ALA A 211 -7.94 -12.45 15.08
CA ALA A 211 -7.50 -11.62 16.21
C ALA A 211 -7.59 -10.12 15.91
N PHE A 212 -7.41 -9.72 14.64
CA PHE A 212 -7.58 -8.33 14.22
C PHE A 212 -9.06 -7.92 14.28
N MET A 213 -9.98 -8.70 13.74
CA MET A 213 -11.43 -8.46 13.77
C MET A 213 -11.97 -8.40 15.20
N GLN A 214 -11.44 -9.26 16.09
CA GLN A 214 -11.81 -9.24 17.51
C GLN A 214 -11.38 -7.94 18.20
N ARG A 215 -10.14 -7.47 17.98
CA ARG A 215 -9.67 -6.19 18.51
C ARG A 215 -10.45 -5.00 17.99
N ALA A 216 -10.93 -5.08 16.75
CA ALA A 216 -11.78 -4.06 16.14
C ALA A 216 -13.24 -4.13 16.62
N GLY A 217 -13.64 -5.15 17.37
CA GLY A 217 -15.01 -5.32 17.88
C GLY A 217 -16.04 -5.68 16.80
N VAL A 218 -15.62 -6.32 15.70
CA VAL A 218 -16.49 -6.63 14.55
C VAL A 218 -16.54 -8.12 14.21
N SER A 219 -15.95 -8.99 15.04
CA SER A 219 -15.81 -10.43 14.76
C SER A 219 -17.14 -11.18 14.63
N ASP A 220 -18.21 -10.71 15.27
CA ASP A 220 -19.56 -11.24 15.19
C ASP A 220 -20.25 -10.99 13.83
N ARG A 221 -19.74 -10.05 13.05
CA ARG A 221 -20.23 -9.65 11.73
C ARG A 221 -19.24 -9.86 10.61
N ALA A 222 -18.08 -10.43 10.91
CA ALA A 222 -16.99 -10.68 9.97
C ALA A 222 -16.74 -12.17 9.80
N ARG A 223 -17.08 -12.74 8.65
CA ARG A 223 -16.68 -14.08 8.25
C ARG A 223 -15.32 -14.03 7.54
N ILE A 224 -14.42 -14.96 7.87
CA ILE A 224 -13.10 -15.07 7.25
C ILE A 224 -13.07 -16.33 6.40
N VAL A 225 -12.68 -16.19 5.14
CA VAL A 225 -12.63 -17.29 4.16
C VAL A 225 -11.27 -17.25 3.46
N GLY A 226 -10.58 -18.38 3.46
CA GLY A 226 -9.33 -18.58 2.73
C GLY A 226 -9.59 -19.21 1.37
N GLY A 227 -8.97 -18.66 0.30
CA GLY A 227 -9.12 -19.19 -1.05
C GLY A 227 -8.30 -18.41 -2.08
N SER A 228 -8.52 -18.70 -3.35
CA SER A 228 -7.92 -18.00 -4.49
C SER A 228 -9.01 -17.37 -5.36
N PHE A 229 -8.92 -16.07 -5.61
CA PHE A 229 -9.85 -15.36 -6.50
C PHE A 229 -9.70 -15.76 -7.98
N PHE A 230 -8.70 -16.56 -8.33
CA PHE A 230 -8.61 -17.20 -9.64
C PHE A 230 -9.51 -18.42 -9.78
N ASP A 231 -9.92 -19.01 -8.66
CA ASP A 231 -10.76 -20.20 -8.63
C ASP A 231 -12.20 -19.85 -8.30
N GLU A 232 -12.43 -19.25 -7.11
CA GLU A 232 -13.76 -18.85 -6.63
C GLU A 232 -13.65 -17.74 -5.59
N VAL A 233 -14.75 -17.00 -5.37
CA VAL A 233 -14.91 -16.07 -4.24
C VAL A 233 -16.27 -16.33 -3.56
N PRO A 234 -16.48 -15.91 -2.30
CA PRO A 234 -17.77 -16.08 -1.60
C PRO A 234 -18.93 -15.50 -2.39
N GLU A 235 -20.01 -16.27 -2.53
CA GLU A 235 -21.17 -15.94 -3.36
C GLU A 235 -22.25 -15.12 -2.65
N GLY A 236 -23.09 -14.41 -3.41
CA GLY A 236 -24.36 -13.84 -3.00
C GLY A 236 -24.26 -12.50 -2.25
N ALA A 237 -23.10 -11.84 -2.22
CA ALA A 237 -22.99 -10.53 -1.60
C ALA A 237 -23.48 -9.39 -2.51
N ASP A 238 -23.88 -8.28 -1.88
CA ASP A 238 -24.35 -7.07 -2.56
C ASP A 238 -23.18 -6.27 -3.15
N ALA A 239 -22.00 -6.33 -2.53
CA ALA A 239 -20.81 -5.65 -3.02
C ALA A 239 -19.52 -6.47 -2.83
N TYR A 240 -18.65 -6.40 -3.82
CA TYR A 240 -17.31 -6.98 -3.82
C TYR A 240 -16.29 -5.85 -3.93
N VAL A 241 -15.50 -5.65 -2.89
CA VAL A 241 -14.46 -4.64 -2.85
C VAL A 241 -13.13 -5.30 -3.20
N LEU A 242 -12.44 -4.78 -4.21
CA LEU A 242 -11.07 -5.14 -4.55
C LEU A 242 -10.23 -3.87 -4.43
N ARG A 243 -9.45 -3.79 -3.37
CA ARG A 243 -8.62 -2.61 -3.13
C ARG A 243 -7.14 -2.91 -3.34
N SER A 244 -6.54 -2.25 -4.32
CA SER A 244 -5.14 -2.48 -4.70
C SER A 244 -4.87 -3.96 -4.98
N VAL A 245 -5.76 -4.58 -5.76
CA VAL A 245 -5.71 -6.00 -6.15
C VAL A 245 -5.52 -6.12 -7.66
N VAL A 246 -6.38 -5.48 -8.46
CA VAL A 246 -6.38 -5.66 -9.91
C VAL A 246 -5.13 -5.06 -10.54
N HIS A 247 -4.55 -4.05 -9.91
CA HIS A 247 -3.31 -3.45 -10.38
C HIS A 247 -2.07 -4.37 -10.26
N ASP A 248 -2.12 -5.42 -9.46
CA ASP A 248 -1.01 -6.38 -9.34
C ASP A 248 -0.92 -7.34 -10.53
N TRP A 249 -1.92 -7.34 -11.42
CA TRP A 249 -2.10 -8.31 -12.49
C TRP A 249 -2.15 -7.66 -13.86
N ASP A 250 -1.74 -8.42 -14.89
CA ASP A 250 -1.94 -8.03 -16.28
C ASP A 250 -3.43 -8.04 -16.67
N ASP A 251 -3.75 -7.65 -17.91
CA ASP A 251 -5.14 -7.56 -18.34
C ASP A 251 -5.81 -8.94 -18.49
N VAL A 252 -5.06 -10.00 -18.77
CA VAL A 252 -5.60 -11.37 -18.90
C VAL A 252 -6.04 -11.88 -17.53
N ASP A 253 -5.18 -11.80 -16.55
CA ASP A 253 -5.47 -12.22 -15.18
C ASP A 253 -6.47 -11.27 -14.49
N GLY A 254 -6.39 -9.96 -14.76
CA GLY A 254 -7.37 -8.99 -14.28
C GLY A 254 -8.80 -9.30 -14.75
N VAL A 255 -9.00 -9.62 -16.03
CA VAL A 255 -10.29 -10.07 -16.57
C VAL A 255 -10.75 -11.37 -15.90
N ARG A 256 -9.85 -12.32 -15.69
CA ARG A 256 -10.16 -13.60 -15.05
C ARG A 256 -10.65 -13.43 -13.61
N ILE A 257 -9.97 -12.60 -12.81
CA ILE A 257 -10.37 -12.24 -11.45
C ILE A 257 -11.77 -11.61 -11.45
N LEU A 258 -11.99 -10.61 -12.30
CA LEU A 258 -13.26 -9.90 -12.40
C LEU A 258 -14.41 -10.79 -12.87
N ALA A 259 -14.15 -11.73 -13.78
CA ALA A 259 -15.13 -12.72 -14.21
C ALA A 259 -15.51 -13.69 -13.07
N THR A 260 -14.55 -14.11 -12.24
CA THR A 260 -14.80 -14.93 -11.06
C THR A 260 -15.68 -14.16 -10.05
N VAL A 261 -15.37 -12.90 -9.79
CA VAL A 261 -16.19 -12.04 -8.92
C VAL A 261 -17.59 -11.84 -9.50
N ARG A 262 -17.68 -11.55 -10.81
CA ARG A 262 -18.97 -11.37 -11.50
C ARG A 262 -19.88 -12.60 -11.38
N LYS A 263 -19.33 -13.79 -11.47
CA LYS A 263 -20.06 -15.06 -11.33
C LYS A 263 -20.65 -15.24 -9.92
N ALA A 264 -19.93 -14.82 -8.90
CA ALA A 264 -20.34 -14.94 -7.50
C ALA A 264 -21.30 -13.83 -7.04
N MET A 265 -21.35 -12.72 -7.75
CA MET A 265 -22.10 -11.52 -7.39
C MET A 265 -23.62 -11.74 -7.49
N ALA A 266 -24.40 -11.18 -6.55
CA ALA A 266 -25.85 -11.11 -6.66
C ALA A 266 -26.28 -10.39 -7.95
N ALA A 267 -27.50 -10.61 -8.41
CA ALA A 267 -27.98 -10.07 -9.70
C ALA A 267 -27.96 -8.52 -9.75
N ASP A 268 -28.23 -7.89 -8.64
CA ASP A 268 -28.23 -6.43 -8.42
C ASP A 268 -26.99 -5.93 -7.67
N GLY A 269 -25.99 -6.80 -7.49
CA GLY A 269 -24.74 -6.47 -6.82
C GLY A 269 -23.80 -5.61 -7.67
N CYS A 270 -22.76 -5.11 -7.02
CA CYS A 270 -21.70 -4.35 -7.68
C CYS A 270 -20.29 -4.77 -7.27
N VAL A 271 -19.33 -4.41 -8.11
CA VAL A 271 -17.89 -4.47 -7.82
C VAL A 271 -17.40 -3.06 -7.55
N LEU A 272 -16.65 -2.88 -6.48
CA LEU A 272 -15.96 -1.63 -6.13
C LEU A 272 -14.46 -1.85 -6.27
N LEU A 273 -13.89 -1.40 -7.40
CA LEU A 273 -12.45 -1.37 -7.58
C LEU A 273 -11.90 -0.10 -6.95
N VAL A 274 -11.09 -0.24 -5.91
CA VAL A 274 -10.44 0.87 -5.21
C VAL A 274 -8.99 0.90 -5.64
N GLU A 275 -8.71 1.65 -6.69
CA GLU A 275 -7.43 1.64 -7.41
C GLU A 275 -6.91 3.06 -7.68
N ARG A 276 -5.64 3.19 -7.97
CA ARG A 276 -5.11 4.44 -8.52
C ARG A 276 -5.54 4.58 -9.97
N VAL A 277 -6.15 5.70 -10.30
CA VAL A 277 -6.53 5.99 -11.69
C VAL A 277 -5.48 6.91 -12.30
N ILE A 278 -4.89 6.51 -13.44
CA ILE A 278 -3.91 7.33 -14.15
C ILE A 278 -4.60 8.58 -14.68
N ALA A 279 -4.12 9.73 -14.26
CA ALA A 279 -4.57 11.03 -14.70
C ALA A 279 -4.10 11.38 -16.12
N PRO A 280 -4.67 12.41 -16.76
CA PRO A 280 -4.25 12.89 -18.06
C PRO A 280 -2.74 13.16 -18.19
N PRO A 281 -2.21 13.35 -19.41
CA PRO A 281 -0.80 13.67 -19.64
C PRO A 281 -0.31 14.84 -18.78
N ASN A 282 0.88 14.69 -18.19
CA ASN A 282 1.57 15.69 -17.33
C ASN A 282 0.94 15.92 -15.94
N GLU A 283 -0.12 15.21 -15.57
CA GLU A 283 -0.78 15.25 -14.27
C GLU A 283 -0.63 13.92 -13.51
N GLY A 284 -0.99 13.89 -12.22
CA GLY A 284 -1.11 12.65 -11.45
C GLY A 284 0.21 11.90 -11.26
N ARG A 285 1.27 12.59 -10.83
CA ARG A 285 2.60 12.03 -10.60
C ARG A 285 2.57 10.69 -9.83
N ASP A 286 1.79 10.63 -8.75
CA ASP A 286 1.82 9.49 -7.83
C ASP A 286 1.26 8.21 -8.46
N ALA A 287 0.18 8.31 -9.23
CA ALA A 287 -0.36 7.16 -9.97
C ALA A 287 0.61 6.65 -11.05
N LYS A 288 1.29 7.56 -11.76
CA LYS A 288 2.25 7.21 -12.80
C LYS A 288 3.53 6.58 -12.25
N PHE A 289 4.00 7.01 -11.07
CA PHE A 289 5.11 6.34 -10.39
C PHE A 289 4.67 5.03 -9.73
N SER A 290 3.42 4.92 -9.30
CA SER A 290 2.83 3.64 -8.87
C SER A 290 2.79 2.64 -10.03
N ASP A 291 2.45 3.08 -11.24
CA ASP A 291 2.46 2.23 -12.44
C ASP A 291 3.87 1.66 -12.73
N LEU A 292 4.90 2.49 -12.66
CA LEU A 292 6.29 1.98 -12.74
C LEU A 292 6.62 0.99 -11.63
N ASN A 293 6.05 1.20 -10.43
CA ASN A 293 6.24 0.28 -9.32
C ASN A 293 5.55 -1.07 -9.58
N MET A 294 4.37 -1.06 -10.19
CA MET A 294 3.69 -2.30 -10.62
C MET A 294 4.52 -3.05 -11.67
N LEU A 295 5.08 -2.37 -12.65
CA LEU A 295 5.99 -2.96 -13.63
C LEU A 295 7.22 -3.60 -12.96
N VAL A 296 7.84 -2.91 -11.99
CA VAL A 296 9.07 -3.35 -11.32
C VAL A 296 8.83 -4.54 -10.40
N ALA A 297 7.76 -4.53 -9.60
CA ALA A 297 7.58 -5.49 -8.50
C ALA A 297 6.55 -6.58 -8.80
N PRO A 298 5.21 -6.38 -8.81
CA PRO A 298 4.28 -7.47 -9.02
C PRO A 298 4.16 -7.92 -10.49
N GLY A 299 4.47 -7.05 -11.44
CA GLY A 299 4.30 -7.33 -12.87
C GLY A 299 2.95 -6.88 -13.43
N GLY A 300 2.17 -6.16 -12.63
CA GLY A 300 0.89 -5.58 -13.04
C GLY A 300 1.02 -4.15 -13.57
N ARG A 301 -0.07 -3.38 -13.47
CA ARG A 301 -0.15 -2.00 -13.96
C ARG A 301 -1.27 -1.19 -13.31
N GLU A 302 -1.04 0.10 -13.14
CA GLU A 302 -2.14 1.05 -12.93
C GLU A 302 -2.83 1.34 -14.27
N ARG A 303 -4.07 1.82 -14.21
CA ARG A 303 -4.90 1.99 -15.43
C ARG A 303 -5.56 3.36 -15.46
N THR A 304 -5.79 3.88 -16.67
CA THR A 304 -6.71 4.99 -16.89
C THR A 304 -8.15 4.53 -16.73
N ARG A 305 -9.09 5.47 -16.70
CA ARG A 305 -10.53 5.14 -16.70
C ARG A 305 -10.93 4.28 -17.90
N GLU A 306 -10.46 4.65 -19.08
CA GLU A 306 -10.75 3.94 -20.34
C GLU A 306 -10.18 2.52 -20.33
N GLU A 307 -9.00 2.32 -19.75
CA GLU A 307 -8.39 1.00 -19.59
C GLU A 307 -9.17 0.14 -18.57
N PHE A 308 -9.72 0.72 -17.49
CA PHE A 308 -10.66 -0.01 -16.62
C PHE A 308 -11.95 -0.39 -17.33
N GLU A 309 -12.52 0.49 -18.16
CA GLU A 309 -13.70 0.17 -18.98
C GLU A 309 -13.41 -0.99 -19.95
N ALA A 310 -12.22 -1.00 -20.56
CA ALA A 310 -11.75 -2.07 -21.44
C ALA A 310 -11.55 -3.40 -20.68
N LEU A 311 -11.05 -3.35 -19.45
CA LEU A 311 -10.83 -4.52 -18.59
C LEU A 311 -12.14 -5.15 -18.10
N LEU A 312 -13.11 -4.33 -17.69
CA LEU A 312 -14.39 -4.76 -17.15
C LEU A 312 -15.29 -5.40 -18.21
N GLY A 313 -15.19 -4.93 -19.44
CA GLY A 313 -16.05 -5.38 -20.54
C GLY A 313 -16.06 -6.87 -20.80
N PRO A 314 -14.89 -7.51 -21.01
CA PRO A 314 -14.77 -8.96 -21.21
C PRO A 314 -15.22 -9.78 -19.99
N ALA A 315 -15.16 -9.23 -18.78
CA ALA A 315 -15.66 -9.87 -17.56
C ALA A 315 -17.19 -9.77 -17.40
N GLY A 316 -17.92 -9.17 -18.37
CA GLY A 316 -19.37 -8.99 -18.31
C GLY A 316 -19.83 -7.86 -17.39
N LEU A 317 -18.93 -6.91 -17.10
CA LEU A 317 -19.18 -5.75 -16.26
C LEU A 317 -19.11 -4.45 -17.08
N ARG A 318 -19.72 -3.39 -16.56
CA ARG A 318 -19.58 -2.02 -17.08
C ARG A 318 -19.39 -1.03 -15.94
N VAL A 319 -18.67 0.04 -16.18
CA VAL A 319 -18.53 1.15 -15.24
C VAL A 319 -19.89 1.84 -15.06
N ALA A 320 -20.34 1.94 -13.82
CA ALA A 320 -21.53 2.70 -13.44
C ALA A 320 -21.15 4.10 -12.94
N ALA A 321 -20.08 4.20 -12.14
CA ALA A 321 -19.57 5.46 -11.62
C ALA A 321 -18.06 5.37 -11.37
N VAL A 322 -17.39 6.53 -11.36
CA VAL A 322 -16.03 6.71 -10.85
C VAL A 322 -16.08 7.82 -9.80
N ILE A 323 -15.70 7.50 -8.57
CA ILE A 323 -15.80 8.38 -7.42
C ILE A 323 -14.38 8.69 -6.95
N ASP A 324 -14.08 9.96 -6.72
CA ASP A 324 -12.79 10.39 -6.16
C ASP A 324 -12.75 10.08 -4.66
N ALA A 325 -11.75 9.33 -4.24
CA ALA A 325 -11.46 9.00 -2.84
C ALA A 325 -10.02 9.44 -2.47
N GLY A 326 -9.58 10.58 -2.99
CA GLY A 326 -8.28 11.19 -2.72
C GLY A 326 -7.14 10.52 -3.49
N ALA A 327 -6.31 9.71 -2.84
CA ALA A 327 -5.21 8.99 -3.50
C ALA A 327 -5.70 7.83 -4.40
N PHE A 328 -6.98 7.47 -4.32
CA PHE A 328 -7.63 6.38 -5.07
C PHE A 328 -8.87 6.89 -5.80
N GLY A 329 -9.22 6.21 -6.88
CA GLY A 329 -10.54 6.25 -7.46
C GLY A 329 -11.33 5.00 -7.05
N VAL A 330 -12.61 5.15 -6.83
CA VAL A 330 -13.52 4.01 -6.69
C VAL A 330 -14.28 3.83 -7.99
N ILE A 331 -13.96 2.78 -8.70
CA ILE A 331 -14.66 2.40 -9.94
C ILE A 331 -15.78 1.44 -9.52
N GLU A 332 -17.00 1.95 -9.50
CA GLU A 332 -18.19 1.11 -9.30
C GLU A 332 -18.57 0.47 -10.62
N ALA A 333 -18.61 -0.85 -10.63
CA ALA A 333 -18.97 -1.64 -11.80
C ALA A 333 -20.17 -2.55 -11.50
N VAL A 334 -21.09 -2.62 -12.45
CA VAL A 334 -22.31 -3.45 -12.39
C VAL A 334 -22.37 -4.35 -13.59
N THR A 335 -23.26 -5.32 -13.58
CA THR A 335 -23.56 -6.21 -14.72
C THR A 335 -23.88 -5.40 -15.97
N ARG A 336 -23.39 -5.85 -17.12
CA ARG A 336 -23.78 -5.33 -18.42
C ARG A 336 -25.22 -5.64 -18.74
#